data_5afdb3abf38cc1accb2ba349b712d521
#
_entry.id   5afdb3abf38cc1accb2ba349b712d521
#
_cell.length_a   1.000
_cell.length_b   1.000
_cell.length_c   1.000
_cell.angle_alpha   90.00
_cell.angle_beta   90.00
_cell.angle_gamma   90.00
#
_symmetry.space_group_name_H-M   'P 1'
#
loop_
_entity.id
_entity.type
_entity.pdbx_description
1 polymer ?
#
loop_
_entity_poly.entity_id
_entity_poly.type
_entity_poly.pdbx_seq_one_letter_code
_entity_poly.pdbx_strand_id
1 'polypeptide(L)'
;DKDKVLIFIESRAVQPVLATIMKERYGMRKLPLIINGAISGEARQDAVDQFQASEDGFNAIIISPKAGGVGLTLTQANHVLHLERWWNPAVEDQCNDRAYRIGQDRDVTVYTPVARHPVLGDLSFDLVLDRILTRKRLLARSLFVPTEVGVGDFGEIFSSSDAPEPEGPIKLRGFGDQNRLH
;
A
#
# COMPACT_ATOMS: atom_id res chain seq x y z
N ASP A 1 6.98 -14.29 -15.59
CA ASP A 1 6.23 -13.62 -14.54
C ASP A 1 6.31 -12.11 -14.78
N LYS A 2 5.17 -11.43 -14.88
CA LYS A 2 5.11 -9.98 -15.17
C LYS A 2 4.76 -9.18 -13.92
N ASP A 3 4.92 -9.77 -12.73
CA ASP A 3 4.53 -9.13 -11.50
C ASP A 3 5.51 -8.04 -11.11
N LYS A 4 4.97 -6.87 -10.78
CA LYS A 4 5.73 -5.72 -10.31
C LYS A 4 5.17 -5.22 -8.99
N VAL A 5 6.05 -4.86 -8.07
CA VAL A 5 5.67 -4.46 -6.72
C VAL A 5 6.14 -3.05 -6.37
N LEU A 6 5.23 -2.26 -5.79
CA LEU A 6 5.55 -1.02 -5.08
C LEU A 6 5.79 -1.37 -3.61
N ILE A 7 6.93 -0.99 -3.06
CA ILE A 7 7.25 -1.23 -1.66
C ILE A 7 7.35 0.11 -0.95
N PHE A 8 6.44 0.35 -0.01
CA PHE A 8 6.41 1.58 0.77
C PHE A 8 7.10 1.38 2.12
N ILE A 9 8.14 2.19 2.35
CA ILE A 9 8.92 2.22 3.59
C ILE A 9 9.51 3.61 3.80
N GLU A 10 9.31 4.21 4.98
CA GLU A 10 9.83 5.55 5.29
C GLU A 10 11.31 5.53 5.67
N SER A 11 11.76 4.47 6.34
CA SER A 11 13.14 4.38 6.82
C SER A 11 14.14 4.38 5.68
N ARG A 12 14.77 5.54 5.45
CA ARG A 12 15.78 5.75 4.39
C ARG A 12 17.03 4.88 4.57
N ALA A 13 17.35 4.50 5.81
CA ALA A 13 18.47 3.61 6.10
C ALA A 13 18.20 2.17 5.66
N VAL A 14 16.94 1.74 5.73
CA VAL A 14 16.54 0.37 5.37
C VAL A 14 16.34 0.21 3.86
N GLN A 15 15.98 1.27 3.13
CA GLN A 15 15.72 1.20 1.69
C GLN A 15 16.86 0.56 0.87
N PRO A 16 18.14 0.97 0.99
CA PRO A 16 19.24 0.37 0.23
C PRO A 16 19.54 -1.08 0.66
N VAL A 17 19.39 -1.38 1.95
CA VAL A 17 19.57 -2.73 2.47
C VAL A 17 18.51 -3.66 1.87
N LEU A 18 17.25 -3.22 1.89
CA LEU A 18 16.15 -3.96 1.28
C LEU A 18 16.37 -4.19 -0.23
N ALA A 19 16.82 -3.15 -0.96
CA ALA A 19 17.12 -3.28 -2.38
C ALA A 19 18.20 -4.35 -2.65
N THR A 20 19.24 -4.40 -1.82
CA THR A 20 20.31 -5.40 -1.93
C THR A 20 19.78 -6.80 -1.65
N ILE A 21 19.03 -6.98 -0.57
CA ILE A 21 18.42 -8.27 -0.21
C ILE A 21 17.49 -8.77 -1.34
N MET A 22 16.67 -7.88 -1.88
CA MET A 22 15.77 -8.24 -2.99
C MET A 22 16.53 -8.68 -4.23
N LYS A 23 17.56 -7.92 -4.63
CA LYS A 23 18.38 -8.28 -5.77
C LYS A 23 18.98 -9.68 -5.62
N GLU A 24 19.57 -9.97 -4.48
CA GLU A 24 20.21 -11.25 -4.21
C GLU A 24 19.18 -12.39 -4.11
N ARG A 25 18.10 -12.17 -3.35
CA ARG A 25 17.10 -13.19 -3.06
C ARG A 25 16.30 -13.61 -4.29
N TYR A 26 16.00 -12.67 -5.17
CA TYR A 26 15.18 -12.88 -6.38
C TYR A 26 15.96 -12.88 -7.67
N GLY A 27 17.29 -12.85 -7.62
CA GLY A 27 18.15 -12.90 -8.80
C GLY A 27 17.93 -11.72 -9.77
N MET A 28 17.59 -10.54 -9.25
CA MET A 28 17.28 -9.38 -10.08
C MET A 28 18.54 -8.89 -10.82
N ARG A 29 18.42 -8.54 -12.09
CA ARG A 29 19.53 -8.02 -12.90
C ARG A 29 20.08 -6.69 -12.37
N LYS A 30 19.20 -5.83 -11.85
CA LYS A 30 19.53 -4.51 -11.27
C LYS A 30 18.95 -4.41 -9.87
N LEU A 31 19.49 -3.50 -9.06
CA LEU A 31 18.85 -3.11 -7.80
C LEU A 31 17.48 -2.49 -8.06
N PRO A 32 16.48 -2.74 -7.21
CA PRO A 32 15.26 -1.95 -7.20
C PRO A 32 15.54 -0.46 -7.16
N LEU A 33 14.79 0.32 -7.94
CA LEU A 33 14.83 1.77 -7.89
C LEU A 33 14.32 2.28 -6.55
N ILE A 34 14.88 3.38 -6.07
CA ILE A 34 14.48 3.99 -4.79
C ILE A 34 14.03 5.42 -5.03
N ILE A 35 12.79 5.73 -4.63
CA ILE A 35 12.23 7.08 -4.64
C ILE A 35 12.01 7.56 -3.21
N ASN A 36 12.76 8.58 -2.80
CA ASN A 36 12.61 9.21 -1.48
C ASN A 36 12.82 10.72 -1.59
N GLY A 37 12.75 11.43 -0.47
CA GLY A 37 12.89 12.88 -0.44
C GLY A 37 14.30 13.41 -0.76
N ALA A 38 15.30 12.54 -0.99
CA ALA A 38 16.66 12.97 -1.32
C ALA A 38 16.89 13.11 -2.84
N ILE A 39 16.05 12.52 -3.69
CA ILE A 39 16.20 12.59 -5.13
C ILE A 39 15.49 13.82 -5.72
N SER A 40 16.06 14.39 -6.79
CA SER A 40 15.43 15.49 -7.55
C SER A 40 14.13 15.07 -8.21
N GLY A 41 13.32 16.06 -8.66
CA GLY A 41 12.11 15.80 -9.41
C GLY A 41 12.38 15.07 -10.74
N GLU A 42 13.45 15.44 -11.43
CA GLU A 42 13.89 14.82 -12.68
C GLU A 42 14.29 13.36 -12.46
N ALA A 43 15.21 13.08 -11.52
CA ALA A 43 15.62 11.70 -11.20
C ALA A 43 14.46 10.83 -10.72
N ARG A 44 13.43 11.44 -10.09
CA ARG A 44 12.20 10.75 -9.72
C ARG A 44 11.40 10.34 -10.94
N GLN A 45 11.24 11.25 -11.92
CA GLN A 45 10.53 10.95 -13.15
C GLN A 45 11.25 9.87 -13.95
N ASP A 46 12.58 9.97 -14.06
CA ASP A 46 13.41 8.94 -14.73
C ASP A 46 13.22 7.56 -14.08
N ALA A 47 13.16 7.50 -12.74
CA ALA A 47 12.91 6.25 -12.03
C ALA A 47 11.52 5.67 -12.32
N VAL A 48 10.50 6.53 -12.40
CA VAL A 48 9.14 6.14 -12.77
C VAL A 48 9.12 5.60 -14.20
N ASP A 49 9.72 6.32 -15.14
CA ASP A 49 9.74 5.94 -16.56
C ASP A 49 10.48 4.62 -16.76
N GLN A 50 11.62 4.42 -16.09
CA GLN A 50 12.35 3.15 -16.13
C GLN A 50 11.51 2.00 -15.55
N PHE A 51 10.78 2.22 -14.46
CA PHE A 51 9.93 1.19 -13.89
C PHE A 51 8.75 0.85 -14.79
N GLN A 52 8.11 1.86 -15.37
CA GLN A 52 6.97 1.70 -16.28
C GLN A 52 7.39 1.01 -17.59
N ALA A 53 8.56 1.34 -18.14
CA ALA A 53 9.08 0.77 -19.39
C ALA A 53 9.66 -0.64 -19.22
N SER A 54 9.84 -1.15 -18.00
CA SER A 54 10.41 -2.48 -17.80
C SER A 54 9.43 -3.57 -18.27
N GLU A 55 9.77 -4.30 -19.33
CA GLU A 55 8.83 -5.19 -20.01
C GLU A 55 8.74 -6.59 -19.40
N ASP A 56 9.85 -7.21 -18.94
CA ASP A 56 9.86 -8.61 -18.55
C ASP A 56 10.45 -8.89 -17.17
N GLY A 57 9.82 -9.85 -16.49
CA GLY A 57 10.26 -10.40 -15.22
C GLY A 57 9.75 -9.63 -14.00
N PHE A 58 10.01 -10.21 -12.84
CA PHE A 58 9.73 -9.58 -11.55
C PHE A 58 10.54 -8.29 -11.40
N ASN A 59 9.87 -7.21 -11.05
CA ASN A 59 10.51 -5.92 -10.77
C ASN A 59 9.90 -5.25 -9.53
N ALA A 60 10.70 -4.42 -8.88
CA ALA A 60 10.31 -3.72 -7.67
C ALA A 60 10.81 -2.29 -7.67
N ILE A 61 10.04 -1.40 -7.05
CA ILE A 61 10.46 -0.04 -6.73
C ILE A 61 10.16 0.25 -5.25
N ILE A 62 11.13 0.85 -4.56
CA ILE A 62 11.03 1.19 -3.13
C ILE A 62 10.74 2.68 -3.01
N ILE A 63 9.70 3.06 -2.28
CA ILE A 63 9.21 4.43 -2.25
C ILE A 63 8.97 4.87 -0.79
N SER A 64 9.45 6.06 -0.43
CA SER A 64 8.98 6.72 0.79
C SER A 64 7.55 7.22 0.57
N PRO A 65 6.59 6.93 1.46
CA PRO A 65 5.20 7.38 1.31
C PRO A 65 5.07 8.90 1.09
N LYS A 66 5.85 9.70 1.79
CA LYS A 66 5.87 11.17 1.60
C LYS A 66 6.39 11.60 0.22
N ALA A 67 7.38 10.90 -0.32
CA ALA A 67 7.89 11.19 -1.66
C ALA A 67 6.92 10.72 -2.76
N GLY A 68 6.15 9.68 -2.49
CA GLY A 68 5.05 9.21 -3.33
C GLY A 68 3.86 10.16 -3.39
N GLY A 69 3.75 11.14 -2.49
CA GLY A 69 2.65 12.13 -2.46
C GLY A 69 2.52 13.02 -3.70
N VAL A 70 3.56 13.11 -4.53
CA VAL A 70 3.57 13.91 -5.77
C VAL A 70 3.12 13.04 -6.95
N GLY A 71 1.83 12.85 -7.11
CA GLY A 71 1.14 12.45 -8.35
C GLY A 71 1.74 11.32 -9.23
N LEU A 72 2.65 10.48 -8.71
CA LEU A 72 3.29 9.41 -9.49
C LEU A 72 2.25 8.43 -10.04
N THR A 73 2.40 8.03 -11.29
CA THR A 73 1.59 6.98 -11.93
C THR A 73 2.45 5.74 -12.13
N LEU A 74 2.10 4.64 -11.49
CA LEU A 74 2.88 3.39 -11.45
C LEU A 74 1.98 2.18 -11.76
N THR A 75 1.17 2.31 -12.80
CA THR A 75 0.16 1.32 -13.22
C THR A 75 0.73 0.02 -13.75
N GLN A 76 2.04 -0.05 -14.00
CA GLN A 76 2.69 -1.32 -14.28
C GLN A 76 2.84 -2.21 -13.04
N ALA A 77 2.65 -1.68 -11.83
CA ALA A 77 2.62 -2.47 -10.62
C ALA A 77 1.24 -3.07 -10.37
N ASN A 78 1.20 -4.34 -10.05
CA ASN A 78 0.01 -5.07 -9.64
C ASN A 78 0.07 -5.57 -8.18
N HIS A 79 1.16 -5.23 -7.48
CA HIS A 79 1.32 -5.49 -6.05
C HIS A 79 1.77 -4.23 -5.33
N VAL A 80 1.20 -3.99 -4.16
CA VAL A 80 1.58 -2.91 -3.23
C VAL A 80 1.91 -3.53 -1.89
N LEU A 81 3.07 -3.22 -1.34
CA LEU A 81 3.53 -3.73 -0.05
C LEU A 81 3.85 -2.56 0.88
N HIS A 82 3.10 -2.43 1.97
CA HIS A 82 3.39 -1.49 3.05
C HIS A 82 4.22 -2.17 4.13
N LEU A 83 5.55 -1.96 4.12
CA LEU A 83 6.43 -2.52 5.16
C LEU A 83 6.34 -1.78 6.50
N GLU A 84 5.86 -0.54 6.48
CA GLU A 84 5.56 0.26 7.66
C GLU A 84 4.14 0.78 7.56
N ARG A 85 3.42 0.79 8.68
CA ARG A 85 2.05 1.30 8.77
C ARG A 85 2.06 2.78 9.12
N TRP A 86 1.13 3.52 8.55
CA TRP A 86 0.95 4.94 8.82
C TRP A 86 -0.20 5.18 9.80
N TRP A 87 -0.02 6.10 10.75
CA TRP A 87 -1.09 6.52 11.68
C TRP A 87 -2.30 7.14 11.00
N ASN A 88 -2.11 7.69 9.80
CA ASN A 88 -3.18 8.21 8.95
C ASN A 88 -3.43 7.24 7.78
N PRO A 89 -4.56 6.53 7.76
CA PRO A 89 -4.87 5.58 6.69
C PRO A 89 -4.95 6.23 5.31
N ALA A 90 -5.27 7.53 5.21
CA ALA A 90 -5.30 8.24 3.93
C ALA A 90 -3.94 8.27 3.22
N VAL A 91 -2.82 8.19 3.96
CA VAL A 91 -1.48 8.08 3.35
C VAL A 91 -1.29 6.72 2.69
N GLU A 92 -1.75 5.62 3.33
CA GLU A 92 -1.71 4.29 2.72
C GLU A 92 -2.61 4.24 1.48
N ASP A 93 -3.80 4.82 1.55
CA ASP A 93 -4.75 4.87 0.43
C ASP A 93 -4.16 5.67 -0.75
N GLN A 94 -3.50 6.82 -0.50
CA GLN A 94 -2.76 7.56 -1.52
C GLN A 94 -1.62 6.76 -2.14
N CYS A 95 -0.93 5.92 -1.36
CA CYS A 95 0.09 5.03 -1.86
C CYS A 95 -0.51 3.96 -2.78
N ASN A 96 -1.65 3.37 -2.41
CA ASN A 96 -2.37 2.40 -3.24
C ASN A 96 -2.80 3.00 -4.58
N ASP A 97 -3.26 4.25 -4.58
CA ASP A 97 -3.69 5.00 -5.77
C ASP A 97 -2.57 5.25 -6.78
N ARG A 98 -1.30 4.93 -6.46
CA ARG A 98 -0.20 4.98 -7.44
C ARG A 98 -0.26 3.81 -8.42
N ALA A 99 -0.66 2.64 -7.95
CA ALA A 99 -0.87 1.45 -8.77
C ALA A 99 -2.33 1.34 -9.22
N TYR A 100 -3.29 1.60 -8.33
CA TYR A 100 -4.72 1.56 -8.60
C TYR A 100 -5.20 2.89 -9.17
N ARG A 101 -4.99 3.08 -10.48
CA ARG A 101 -5.29 4.33 -11.18
C ARG A 101 -5.79 4.04 -12.60
N ILE A 102 -6.37 5.04 -13.25
CA ILE A 102 -6.74 4.98 -14.67
C ILE A 102 -5.52 4.52 -15.49
N GLY A 103 -5.71 3.47 -16.28
CA GLY A 103 -4.63 2.80 -17.03
C GLY A 103 -4.10 1.52 -16.35
N GLN A 104 -4.63 1.15 -15.17
CA GLN A 104 -4.42 -0.17 -14.57
C GLN A 104 -5.44 -1.17 -15.13
N ASP A 105 -4.95 -2.18 -15.81
CA ASP A 105 -5.75 -3.25 -16.44
C ASP A 105 -5.72 -4.57 -15.67
N ARG A 106 -4.92 -4.66 -14.61
CA ARG A 106 -4.76 -5.83 -13.75
C ARG A 106 -5.28 -5.57 -12.34
N ASP A 107 -5.69 -6.64 -11.66
CA ASP A 107 -6.02 -6.57 -10.24
C ASP A 107 -4.78 -6.15 -9.43
N VAL A 108 -4.97 -5.20 -8.52
CA VAL A 108 -3.92 -4.75 -7.60
C VAL A 108 -4.12 -5.43 -6.25
N THR A 109 -3.09 -6.15 -5.80
CA THR A 109 -3.09 -6.79 -4.47
C THR A 109 -2.27 -5.95 -3.50
N VAL A 110 -2.88 -5.57 -2.38
CA VAL A 110 -2.24 -4.78 -1.32
C VAL A 110 -1.89 -5.69 -0.15
N TYR A 111 -0.63 -5.62 0.29
CA TYR A 111 -0.09 -6.38 1.43
C TYR A 111 0.30 -5.43 2.55
N THR A 112 -0.16 -5.73 3.74
CA THR A 112 0.19 -5.03 4.98
C THR A 112 0.64 -6.04 6.03
N PRO A 113 1.91 -6.46 6.02
CA PRO A 113 2.43 -7.37 7.03
C PRO A 113 2.25 -6.81 8.44
N VAL A 114 1.88 -7.65 9.38
CA VAL A 114 1.76 -7.32 10.81
C VAL A 114 2.64 -8.26 11.62
N ALA A 115 3.46 -7.71 12.51
CA ALA A 115 4.28 -8.50 13.41
C ALA A 115 3.49 -8.84 14.67
N ARG A 116 3.44 -10.15 15.01
CA ARG A 116 2.84 -10.63 16.24
C ARG A 116 3.93 -11.05 17.23
N HIS A 117 4.01 -10.33 18.35
CA HIS A 117 4.95 -10.68 19.40
C HIS A 117 4.53 -11.97 20.12
N PRO A 118 5.43 -12.96 20.31
CA PRO A 118 5.04 -14.27 20.83
C PRO A 118 4.44 -14.24 22.25
N VAL A 119 4.83 -13.26 23.07
CA VAL A 119 4.32 -13.12 24.44
C VAL A 119 3.10 -12.20 24.50
N LEU A 120 3.11 -11.08 23.76
CA LEU A 120 2.03 -10.09 23.80
C LEU A 120 0.81 -10.51 22.97
N GLY A 121 0.97 -11.46 22.04
CA GLY A 121 -0.12 -11.94 21.21
C GLY A 121 -0.87 -10.79 20.52
N ASP A 122 -2.17 -10.67 20.78
CA ASP A 122 -3.06 -9.66 20.18
C ASP A 122 -2.82 -8.23 20.72
N LEU A 123 -2.01 -8.08 21.75
CA LEU A 123 -1.55 -6.79 22.26
C LEU A 123 -0.26 -6.32 21.57
N SER A 124 0.21 -7.03 20.55
CA SER A 124 1.34 -6.58 19.72
C SER A 124 1.06 -5.23 19.10
N PHE A 125 2.08 -4.37 19.05
CA PHE A 125 1.94 -3.00 18.53
C PHE A 125 1.28 -2.96 17.15
N ASP A 126 1.75 -3.77 16.22
CA ASP A 126 1.24 -3.78 14.84
C ASP A 126 -0.24 -4.21 14.78
N LEU A 127 -0.65 -5.20 15.58
CA LEU A 127 -2.04 -5.65 15.64
C LEU A 127 -2.96 -4.58 16.26
N VAL A 128 -2.48 -3.90 17.30
CA VAL A 128 -3.23 -2.78 17.91
C VAL A 128 -3.35 -1.63 16.91
N LEU A 129 -2.26 -1.28 16.23
CA LEU A 129 -2.27 -0.23 15.21
C LEU A 129 -3.21 -0.59 14.05
N ASP A 130 -3.17 -1.82 13.58
CA ASP A 130 -4.04 -2.29 12.48
C ASP A 130 -5.52 -2.15 12.83
N ARG A 131 -5.92 -2.55 14.04
CA ARG A 131 -7.29 -2.33 14.55
C ARG A 131 -7.67 -0.86 14.58
N ILE A 132 -6.77 0.02 15.04
CA ILE A 132 -7.01 1.47 15.07
C ILE A 132 -7.22 2.02 13.66
N LEU A 133 -6.37 1.61 12.71
CA LEU A 133 -6.47 2.08 11.32
C LEU A 133 -7.74 1.58 10.64
N THR A 134 -8.12 0.33 10.85
CA THR A 134 -9.38 -0.24 10.36
C THR A 134 -10.57 0.54 10.89
N ARG A 135 -10.61 0.83 12.20
CA ARG A 135 -11.67 1.66 12.81
C ARG A 135 -11.72 3.07 12.22
N LYS A 136 -10.56 3.72 12.02
CA LYS A 136 -10.49 5.04 11.36
C LYS A 136 -11.06 5.01 9.94
N ARG A 137 -10.78 3.97 9.15
CA ARG A 137 -11.34 3.80 7.80
C ARG A 137 -12.86 3.65 7.83
N LEU A 138 -13.38 2.82 8.73
CA LEU A 138 -14.83 2.64 8.89
C LEU A 138 -15.53 3.96 9.26
N LEU A 139 -14.98 4.71 10.22
CA LEU A 139 -15.53 6.02 10.60
C LEU A 139 -15.49 7.02 9.44
N ALA A 140 -14.37 7.09 8.69
CA ALA A 140 -14.27 7.97 7.53
C ALA A 140 -15.33 7.63 6.48
N ARG A 141 -15.55 6.34 6.19
CA ARG A 141 -16.58 5.89 5.24
C ARG A 141 -17.99 6.26 5.72
N SER A 142 -18.31 6.06 6.99
CA SER A 142 -19.64 6.39 7.55
C SER A 142 -19.95 7.88 7.53
N LEU A 143 -18.94 8.76 7.62
CA LEU A 143 -19.12 10.21 7.53
C LEU A 143 -19.37 10.70 6.10
N PHE A 144 -18.93 9.95 5.09
CA PHE A 144 -19.10 10.31 3.68
C PHE A 144 -20.31 9.63 3.00
N VAL A 145 -20.91 8.63 3.64
CA VAL A 145 -22.17 8.02 3.18
C VAL A 145 -23.32 8.74 3.90
N PRO A 146 -24.24 9.42 3.21
CA PRO A 146 -25.45 9.95 3.83
C PRO A 146 -26.37 8.77 4.15
N THR A 147 -26.13 8.12 5.25
CA THR A 147 -27.08 7.20 5.88
C THR A 147 -27.76 7.96 7.00
N GLU A 148 -29.05 7.69 7.24
CA GLU A 148 -29.74 8.07 8.45
C GLU A 148 -29.07 7.36 9.64
N VAL A 149 -27.89 7.87 10.03
CA VAL A 149 -27.15 7.32 11.15
C VAL A 149 -27.80 7.82 12.42
N GLY A 150 -28.50 6.96 13.12
CA GLY A 150 -29.02 7.23 14.44
C GLY A 150 -27.89 7.40 15.47
N VAL A 151 -28.10 8.22 16.47
CA VAL A 151 -27.14 8.46 17.58
C VAL A 151 -26.72 7.14 18.28
N GLY A 152 -27.53 6.07 18.15
CA GLY A 152 -27.24 4.72 18.66
C GLY A 152 -26.09 4.01 17.98
N ASP A 153 -25.89 4.24 16.68
CA ASP A 153 -24.86 3.54 15.88
C ASP A 153 -23.43 3.92 16.28
N PHE A 154 -23.25 5.15 16.81
CA PHE A 154 -21.97 5.59 17.36
C PHE A 154 -21.61 4.83 18.65
N GLY A 155 -22.60 4.49 19.48
CA GLY A 155 -22.38 3.73 20.71
C GLY A 155 -21.88 2.30 20.43
N GLU A 156 -22.42 1.63 19.42
CA GLU A 156 -22.02 0.27 19.04
C GLU A 156 -20.60 0.23 18.43
N ILE A 157 -20.22 1.22 17.62
CA ILE A 157 -18.88 1.30 17.02
C ILE A 157 -17.78 1.44 18.10
N PHE A 158 -18.09 2.11 19.20
CA PHE A 158 -17.14 2.33 20.29
C PHE A 158 -17.20 1.27 21.41
N SER A 159 -18.28 0.50 21.50
CA SER A 159 -18.47 -0.51 22.55
C SER A 159 -18.15 -1.94 22.12
N SER A 160 -18.12 -2.24 20.80
CA SER A 160 -17.76 -3.58 20.33
C SER A 160 -16.27 -3.82 20.46
N SER A 161 -15.90 -4.74 21.33
CA SER A 161 -14.54 -5.29 21.43
C SER A 161 -14.17 -6.18 20.22
N ASP A 162 -15.12 -6.46 19.35
CA ASP A 162 -14.95 -7.27 18.14
C ASP A 162 -14.52 -6.40 16.96
N ALA A 163 -13.25 -6.05 16.92
CA ALA A 163 -12.67 -5.62 15.64
C ALA A 163 -12.60 -6.85 14.73
N PRO A 164 -13.02 -6.75 13.45
CA PRO A 164 -12.88 -7.83 12.50
C PRO A 164 -11.40 -8.25 12.44
N GLU A 165 -11.16 -9.57 12.34
CA GLU A 165 -9.80 -10.09 12.11
C GLU A 165 -9.23 -9.45 10.84
N PRO A 166 -7.90 -9.21 10.81
CA PRO A 166 -7.25 -8.67 9.62
C PRO A 166 -7.53 -9.62 8.45
N GLU A 167 -8.32 -9.12 7.51
CA GLU A 167 -8.55 -9.83 6.24
C GLU A 167 -7.21 -9.98 5.53
N GLY A 168 -7.03 -11.11 4.82
CA GLY A 168 -5.85 -11.36 3.99
C GLY A 168 -5.62 -10.25 2.94
N PRO A 169 -4.68 -10.42 1.99
CA PRO A 169 -4.34 -9.39 1.02
C PRO A 169 -5.59 -8.81 0.33
N ILE A 170 -5.73 -7.48 0.38
CA ILE A 170 -6.84 -6.79 -0.27
C ILE A 170 -6.59 -6.79 -1.77
N LYS A 171 -7.51 -7.35 -2.55
CA LYS A 171 -7.50 -7.27 -4.02
C LYS A 171 -8.39 -6.11 -4.48
N LEU A 172 -7.78 -5.13 -5.12
CA LEU A 172 -8.49 -4.05 -5.79
C LEU A 172 -8.62 -4.42 -7.27
N ARG A 173 -9.85 -4.46 -7.80
CA ARG A 173 -10.08 -4.78 -9.22
C ARG A 173 -9.54 -3.67 -10.11
N GLY A 174 -8.94 -4.02 -11.25
CA GLY A 174 -8.45 -3.07 -12.23
C GLY A 174 -9.57 -2.21 -12.84
N PHE A 175 -9.26 -1.02 -13.29
CA PHE A 175 -10.23 -0.09 -13.91
C PHE A 175 -10.83 -0.61 -15.23
N GLY A 176 -10.21 -1.60 -15.87
CA GLY A 176 -10.67 -2.18 -17.15
C GLY A 176 -11.97 -2.99 -17.05
N ASP A 177 -12.35 -3.47 -15.85
CA ASP A 177 -13.53 -4.32 -15.67
C ASP A 177 -14.85 -3.54 -15.54
N GLN A 178 -14.83 -2.21 -15.45
CA GLN A 178 -16.06 -1.42 -15.29
C GLN A 178 -16.90 -1.28 -16.58
N ASN A 179 -16.36 -1.65 -17.75
CA ASN A 179 -17.05 -1.54 -19.03
C ASN A 179 -17.69 -2.85 -19.55
N ARG A 180 -17.78 -3.90 -18.73
CA ARG A 180 -18.41 -5.18 -19.11
C ARG A 180 -19.74 -5.45 -18.43
N LEU A 181 -20.45 -4.43 -18.00
CA LEU A 181 -21.85 -4.57 -17.56
C LEU A 181 -22.76 -3.93 -18.63
N HIS A 182 -23.01 -4.69 -19.71
CA HIS A 182 -24.20 -4.59 -20.53
C HIS A 182 -24.68 -5.98 -20.89
#